data_f6b1f43ebbfac7ebc1caabbe75901322
#
_entry.id   f6b1f43ebbfac7ebc1caabbe75901322
#
_cell.length_a   1.000
_cell.length_b   1.000
_cell.length_c   1.000
_cell.angle_alpha   90.00
_cell.angle_beta   90.00
_cell.angle_gamma   90.00
#
_symmetry.space_group_name_H-M   'P 1'
#
loop_
_entity.id
_entity.type
_entity.pdbx_description
1 polymer ?
#
loop_
_entity_poly.entity_id
_entity_poly.type
_entity_poly.pdbx_seq_one_letter_code
_entity_poly.pdbx_strand_id
1 'polypeptide(L)'
;MKRRIFAVLLAAAVTCSLAACGSNGGEEPSKEKKEEKTEDDAGDNADTDTDAPEQSVVKWNCGTSGNVLLTIAEDKGYLEEEGITIEYVQANANADAMTLLATGKVDVVSNAGTSNPLQQIASGVDLTIFGGHMVEGCMPVVAKKGAEWKGIESFIGKKVAVNPSYFAFTGAVMDLGYENPLEAVDWEIYSDYNDALAAVTRGEVEYALMGTGQNLSVQEMAKSGEIDIVSYQSEIMENYSCCRMEAQTKWVNDNPNTVKAVIRALLRAQSYYEANKDEAVELHAKKIEATEEYVAAYMLDDEHYFVSVDPLKNSVIRAWEILDKTGFLDEKAKEIKIEDHLNTELYEEALAEATELYKEEAPEFYESARTFFEENDK
;
A
#
# COMPACT_ATOMS: atom_id res chain seq x y z
N MET A 1 -22.26 50.91 5.54
CA MET A 1 -21.85 51.70 4.34
C MET A 1 -21.70 50.74 3.17
N LYS A 2 -22.41 50.97 2.11
CA LYS A 2 -22.46 50.19 0.86
C LYS A 2 -21.20 50.42 0.02
N ARG A 3 -20.76 49.40 -0.71
CA ARG A 3 -20.14 49.46 -2.07
C ARG A 3 -19.41 48.15 -2.33
N ARG A 4 -19.56 47.46 -3.36
CA ARG A 4 -20.15 47.33 -4.70
C ARG A 4 -19.32 46.28 -5.46
N ILE A 5 -20.02 45.36 -6.02
CA ILE A 5 -19.67 44.29 -6.95
C ILE A 5 -18.98 44.87 -8.21
N PHE A 6 -17.97 44.13 -8.75
CA PHE A 6 -17.66 44.16 -10.17
C PHE A 6 -17.41 42.73 -10.66
N ALA A 7 -18.36 42.26 -11.47
CA ALA A 7 -18.23 41.10 -12.33
C ALA A 7 -17.67 41.56 -13.68
N VAL A 8 -16.69 40.84 -14.22
CA VAL A 8 -16.27 40.95 -15.62
C VAL A 8 -16.42 39.59 -16.28
N LEU A 9 -17.43 39.49 -17.14
CA LEU A 9 -17.62 38.43 -18.13
C LEU A 9 -16.74 38.76 -19.34
N LEU A 10 -15.93 37.76 -19.77
CA LEU A 10 -15.34 37.77 -21.11
C LEU A 10 -15.79 36.50 -21.83
N ALA A 11 -16.68 36.68 -22.81
CA ALA A 11 -17.04 35.70 -23.81
C ALA A 11 -16.10 35.84 -25.01
N ALA A 12 -15.50 34.73 -25.46
CA ALA A 12 -14.82 34.67 -26.73
C ALA A 12 -15.41 33.53 -27.57
N ALA A 13 -15.91 33.89 -28.72
CA ALA A 13 -16.59 33.05 -29.69
C ALA A 13 -15.60 32.25 -30.52
N VAL A 14 -15.94 30.98 -30.73
CA VAL A 14 -15.27 30.07 -31.70
C VAL A 14 -16.00 30.21 -33.04
N THR A 15 -15.28 30.59 -34.08
CA THR A 15 -15.76 30.54 -35.46
C THR A 15 -15.23 29.27 -36.15
N CYS A 16 -16.19 28.45 -36.58
CA CYS A 16 -15.97 27.36 -37.55
C CYS A 16 -15.73 27.93 -38.96
N SER A 17 -14.81 27.35 -39.68
CA SER A 17 -14.76 27.45 -41.14
C SER A 17 -14.58 26.07 -41.75
N LEU A 18 -15.66 25.61 -42.38
CA LEU A 18 -15.72 24.52 -43.36
C LEU A 18 -15.33 25.08 -44.74
N ALA A 19 -14.50 24.39 -45.46
CA ALA A 19 -14.46 24.51 -46.90
C ALA A 19 -14.23 23.11 -47.53
N ALA A 20 -15.15 22.76 -48.36
CA ALA A 20 -15.27 21.52 -49.14
C ALA A 20 -14.86 21.72 -50.59
N CYS A 21 -14.78 20.60 -51.32
CA CYS A 21 -14.75 20.38 -52.78
C CYS A 21 -13.39 20.55 -53.46
N GLY A 22 -13.02 19.68 -54.38
CA GLY A 22 -13.65 18.69 -55.22
C GLY A 22 -12.63 18.03 -56.13
N SER A 23 -12.86 16.85 -56.45
CA SER A 23 -13.05 16.00 -57.62
C SER A 23 -12.06 15.98 -58.79
N ASN A 24 -11.95 14.73 -59.27
CA ASN A 24 -11.59 14.17 -60.59
C ASN A 24 -10.12 13.76 -60.77
N GLY A 25 -9.83 12.55 -61.17
CA GLY A 25 -10.35 11.56 -62.08
C GLY A 25 -9.20 10.95 -62.84
N GLY A 26 -9.21 9.66 -63.15
CA GLY A 26 -8.41 9.11 -64.22
C GLY A 26 -7.61 7.84 -63.91
N GLU A 27 -8.26 6.70 -64.13
CA GLU A 27 -7.85 5.50 -64.90
C GLU A 27 -6.55 4.75 -64.62
N GLU A 28 -6.75 3.46 -64.40
CA GLU A 28 -5.87 2.27 -64.52
C GLU A 28 -5.21 2.11 -65.92
N PRO A 29 -4.27 1.17 -66.19
CA PRO A 29 -4.33 -0.23 -65.77
C PRO A 29 -3.00 -0.99 -65.49
N SER A 30 -3.20 -2.06 -64.73
CA SER A 30 -2.57 -3.39 -64.74
C SER A 30 -1.14 -3.61 -65.29
N LYS A 31 -0.34 -4.36 -64.48
CA LYS A 31 0.37 -5.58 -64.97
C LYS A 31 0.72 -6.52 -63.79
N GLU A 32 0.16 -7.71 -63.91
CA GLU A 32 0.59 -8.95 -63.22
C GLU A 32 2.08 -9.23 -63.48
N LYS A 33 2.75 -9.73 -62.45
CA LYS A 33 3.81 -10.75 -62.62
C LYS A 33 3.82 -11.71 -61.43
N LYS A 34 3.73 -12.97 -61.83
CA LYS A 34 3.72 -14.24 -61.10
C LYS A 34 4.92 -14.45 -60.20
N GLU A 35 4.64 -15.09 -59.08
CA GLU A 35 5.26 -16.25 -58.42
C GLU A 35 6.78 -16.47 -58.56
N GLU A 36 7.40 -16.51 -57.38
CA GLU A 36 8.34 -17.60 -57.07
C GLU A 36 8.25 -17.93 -55.59
N LYS A 37 7.76 -19.16 -55.27
CA LYS A 37 7.83 -19.82 -53.99
C LYS A 37 9.29 -20.19 -53.72
N THR A 38 9.85 -19.76 -52.63
CA THR A 38 10.88 -20.50 -51.93
C THR A 38 10.36 -20.79 -50.52
N GLU A 39 10.03 -22.06 -50.29
CA GLU A 39 9.92 -22.67 -48.99
C GLU A 39 11.34 -22.74 -48.42
N ASP A 40 11.63 -21.94 -47.42
CA ASP A 40 12.68 -22.22 -46.45
C ASP A 40 12.01 -22.43 -45.10
N ASP A 41 11.95 -23.70 -44.74
CA ASP A 41 11.65 -24.25 -43.43
C ASP A 41 12.79 -23.85 -42.47
N ALA A 42 12.63 -22.76 -41.76
CA ALA A 42 13.38 -22.44 -40.57
C ALA A 42 12.38 -22.55 -39.41
N GLY A 43 12.34 -23.73 -38.79
CA GLY A 43 11.72 -23.93 -37.52
C GLY A 43 12.34 -22.98 -36.52
N ASP A 44 11.68 -21.87 -36.27
CA ASP A 44 11.90 -21.01 -35.12
C ASP A 44 11.23 -21.71 -33.93
N ASN A 45 11.98 -22.61 -33.27
CA ASN A 45 11.73 -22.97 -31.89
C ASN A 45 12.08 -21.72 -31.06
N ALA A 46 11.22 -20.73 -31.07
CA ALA A 46 11.12 -19.82 -29.98
C ALA A 46 10.66 -20.68 -28.78
N ASP A 47 11.59 -21.09 -27.96
CA ASP A 47 11.37 -21.46 -26.59
C ASP A 47 10.74 -20.20 -25.99
N THR A 48 9.40 -20.16 -26.00
CA THR A 48 8.67 -19.12 -25.27
C THR A 48 9.00 -19.43 -23.83
N ASP A 49 9.88 -18.62 -23.23
CA ASP A 49 10.12 -18.61 -21.80
C ASP A 49 8.75 -18.42 -21.12
N THR A 50 8.18 -19.53 -20.64
CA THR A 50 6.83 -19.55 -20.06
C THR A 50 6.76 -18.78 -18.75
N ASP A 51 7.92 -18.41 -18.20
CA ASP A 51 8.07 -17.77 -16.90
C ASP A 51 8.38 -16.25 -17.01
N ALA A 52 8.49 -15.72 -18.26
CA ALA A 52 8.71 -14.29 -18.47
C ALA A 52 7.48 -13.46 -18.02
N PRO A 53 7.71 -12.26 -17.42
CA PRO A 53 6.62 -11.36 -17.04
C PRO A 53 5.74 -10.99 -18.24
N GLU A 54 4.43 -11.03 -18.07
CA GLU A 54 3.45 -10.63 -19.08
C GLU A 54 3.48 -9.11 -19.32
N GLN A 55 3.86 -8.35 -18.29
CA GLN A 55 3.97 -6.90 -18.30
C GLN A 55 5.31 -6.47 -17.69
N SER A 56 6.15 -5.76 -18.47
CA SER A 56 7.46 -5.30 -18.02
C SER A 56 7.43 -3.94 -17.29
N VAL A 57 6.38 -3.13 -17.46
CA VAL A 57 6.21 -1.84 -16.79
C VAL A 57 5.00 -1.90 -15.89
N VAL A 58 5.20 -1.81 -14.56
CA VAL A 58 4.13 -1.85 -13.57
C VAL A 58 3.90 -0.46 -13.01
N LYS A 59 2.66 0.06 -13.11
CA LYS A 59 2.25 1.34 -12.53
C LYS A 59 1.94 1.17 -11.07
N TRP A 60 2.67 1.88 -10.23
CA TRP A 60 2.64 1.68 -8.78
C TRP A 60 2.38 2.96 -8.00
N ASN A 61 1.48 2.89 -7.02
CA ASN A 61 1.33 3.90 -5.98
C ASN A 61 1.78 3.35 -4.63
N CYS A 62 2.71 4.03 -3.98
CA CYS A 62 3.23 3.69 -2.65
C CYS A 62 3.06 4.83 -1.64
N GLY A 63 2.15 5.77 -1.90
CA GLY A 63 1.93 6.93 -1.03
C GLY A 63 3.16 7.85 -0.95
N THR A 64 3.10 8.82 -0.04
CA THR A 64 4.17 9.80 0.15
C THR A 64 5.36 9.29 0.97
N SER A 65 5.13 8.31 1.85
CA SER A 65 6.20 7.67 2.64
C SER A 65 7.04 6.67 1.82
N GLY A 66 6.63 6.39 0.58
CA GLY A 66 7.32 5.43 -0.27
C GLY A 66 7.17 3.97 0.19
N ASN A 67 7.92 3.08 -0.46
CA ASN A 67 8.04 1.68 -0.09
C ASN A 67 9.53 1.33 -0.11
N VAL A 68 10.11 1.04 1.05
CA VAL A 68 11.55 0.78 1.20
C VAL A 68 12.01 -0.43 0.40
N LEU A 69 11.16 -1.47 0.28
CA LEU A 69 11.51 -2.68 -0.47
C LEU A 69 11.60 -2.39 -1.98
N LEU A 70 10.68 -1.55 -2.52
CA LEU A 70 10.79 -1.07 -3.90
C LEU A 70 12.05 -0.22 -4.10
N THR A 71 12.36 0.67 -3.14
CA THR A 71 13.57 1.51 -3.20
C THR A 71 14.83 0.65 -3.32
N ILE A 72 14.95 -0.38 -2.47
CA ILE A 72 16.09 -1.29 -2.48
C ILE A 72 16.11 -2.13 -3.76
N ALA A 73 14.94 -2.69 -4.16
CA ALA A 73 14.84 -3.53 -5.35
C ALA A 73 15.25 -2.78 -6.63
N GLU A 74 14.95 -1.49 -6.74
CA GLU A 74 15.41 -0.63 -7.83
C GLU A 74 16.90 -0.32 -7.73
N ASP A 75 17.39 0.12 -6.56
CA ASP A 75 18.80 0.52 -6.39
C ASP A 75 19.76 -0.65 -6.61
N LYS A 76 19.38 -1.84 -6.16
CA LYS A 76 20.19 -3.06 -6.32
C LYS A 76 20.00 -3.78 -7.66
N GLY A 77 19.07 -3.29 -8.51
CA GLY A 77 18.80 -3.87 -9.83
C GLY A 77 17.94 -5.15 -9.80
N TYR A 78 17.36 -5.53 -8.65
CA TYR A 78 16.59 -6.78 -8.51
C TYR A 78 15.34 -6.80 -9.39
N LEU A 79 14.67 -5.64 -9.55
CA LEU A 79 13.54 -5.53 -10.48
C LEU A 79 13.99 -5.62 -11.94
N GLU A 80 15.13 -5.04 -12.30
CA GLU A 80 15.68 -5.13 -13.66
C GLU A 80 16.07 -6.57 -14.03
N GLU A 81 16.67 -7.32 -13.07
CA GLU A 81 17.00 -8.75 -13.24
C GLU A 81 15.74 -9.60 -13.50
N GLU A 82 14.60 -9.23 -12.92
CA GLU A 82 13.29 -9.85 -13.13
C GLU A 82 12.54 -9.29 -14.38
N GLY A 83 13.15 -8.38 -15.13
CA GLY A 83 12.53 -7.75 -16.31
C GLY A 83 11.43 -6.73 -16.00
N ILE A 84 11.39 -6.19 -14.78
CA ILE A 84 10.35 -5.25 -14.29
C ILE A 84 10.90 -3.84 -14.16
N THR A 85 10.10 -2.87 -14.55
CA THR A 85 10.31 -1.44 -14.32
C THR A 85 9.07 -0.86 -13.63
N ILE A 86 9.27 -0.03 -12.60
CA ILE A 86 8.18 0.62 -11.88
C ILE A 86 7.94 2.04 -12.42
N GLU A 87 6.70 2.32 -12.83
CA GLU A 87 6.21 3.66 -13.14
C GLU A 87 5.43 4.19 -11.93
N TYR A 88 5.99 5.17 -11.21
CA TYR A 88 5.34 5.72 -10.02
C TYR A 88 4.19 6.64 -10.37
N VAL A 89 3.00 6.34 -9.84
CA VAL A 89 1.79 7.16 -9.98
C VAL A 89 1.48 7.82 -8.63
N GLN A 90 1.51 9.13 -8.60
CA GLN A 90 1.24 9.89 -7.38
C GLN A 90 -0.27 10.00 -7.09
N ALA A 91 -0.61 9.98 -5.81
CA ALA A 91 -1.95 10.25 -5.31
C ALA A 91 -1.86 11.17 -4.08
N ASN A 92 -2.84 12.06 -3.91
CA ASN A 92 -2.81 13.03 -2.80
C ASN A 92 -3.23 12.41 -1.47
N ALA A 93 -4.03 11.33 -1.51
CA ALA A 93 -4.54 10.62 -0.34
C ALA A 93 -4.78 9.14 -0.68
N ASN A 94 -4.93 8.31 0.35
CA ASN A 94 -5.23 6.89 0.18
C ASN A 94 -6.55 6.64 -0.60
N ALA A 95 -7.57 7.47 -0.39
CA ALA A 95 -8.82 7.38 -1.15
C ALA A 95 -8.63 7.66 -2.65
N ASP A 96 -7.70 8.58 -3.00
CA ASP A 96 -7.34 8.85 -4.40
C ASP A 96 -6.60 7.66 -4.99
N ALA A 97 -5.66 7.05 -4.25
CA ALA A 97 -4.94 5.85 -4.66
C ALA A 97 -5.91 4.69 -4.95
N MET A 98 -6.87 4.44 -4.08
CA MET A 98 -7.91 3.43 -4.30
C MET A 98 -8.78 3.73 -5.52
N THR A 99 -9.09 4.99 -5.79
CA THR A 99 -9.83 5.41 -6.99
C THR A 99 -9.01 5.18 -8.26
N LEU A 100 -7.71 5.45 -8.25
CA LEU A 100 -6.81 5.16 -9.36
C LEU A 100 -6.73 3.66 -9.63
N LEU A 101 -6.64 2.85 -8.58
CA LEU A 101 -6.62 1.39 -8.66
C LEU A 101 -7.93 0.85 -9.24
N ALA A 102 -9.07 1.24 -8.68
CA ALA A 102 -10.39 0.79 -9.13
C ALA A 102 -10.69 1.16 -10.59
N THR A 103 -10.07 2.22 -11.11
CA THR A 103 -10.22 2.67 -12.51
C THR A 103 -9.12 2.18 -13.45
N GLY A 104 -8.17 1.36 -12.98
CA GLY A 104 -7.07 0.82 -13.77
C GLY A 104 -6.06 1.86 -14.24
N LYS A 105 -5.95 2.98 -13.54
CA LYS A 105 -4.93 4.03 -13.80
C LYS A 105 -3.61 3.75 -13.09
N VAL A 106 -3.64 2.88 -12.11
CA VAL A 106 -2.50 2.28 -11.42
C VAL A 106 -2.74 0.77 -11.38
N ASP A 107 -1.69 -0.02 -11.47
CA ASP A 107 -1.76 -1.48 -11.46
C ASP A 107 -1.72 -2.00 -10.02
N VAL A 108 -0.83 -1.46 -9.18
CA VAL A 108 -0.61 -1.87 -7.80
C VAL A 108 -0.61 -0.66 -6.85
N VAL A 109 -1.23 -0.83 -5.69
CA VAL A 109 -1.12 0.08 -4.54
C VAL A 109 -0.52 -0.70 -3.37
N SER A 110 0.34 -0.09 -2.55
CA SER A 110 0.99 -0.80 -1.44
C SER A 110 0.98 -0.08 -0.08
N ASN A 111 0.54 1.17 -0.02
CA ASN A 111 0.63 1.97 1.21
C ASN A 111 -0.69 2.63 1.62
N ALA A 112 -1.82 2.08 1.16
CA ALA A 112 -3.11 2.70 1.43
C ALA A 112 -3.69 2.40 2.83
N GLY A 113 -3.05 1.50 3.59
CA GLY A 113 -3.60 0.97 4.83
C GLY A 113 -4.69 -0.08 4.57
N THR A 114 -4.62 -1.21 5.27
CA THR A 114 -5.44 -2.41 4.99
C THR A 114 -6.95 -2.17 5.04
N SER A 115 -7.43 -1.23 5.87
CA SER A 115 -8.86 -0.89 5.91
C SER A 115 -9.40 -0.36 4.58
N ASN A 116 -8.57 0.36 3.78
CA ASN A 116 -9.04 0.99 2.54
C ASN A 116 -9.37 -0.04 1.44
N PRO A 117 -8.48 -0.98 1.05
CA PRO A 117 -8.85 -2.02 0.09
C PRO A 117 -10.00 -2.89 0.58
N LEU A 118 -10.10 -3.21 1.88
CA LEU A 118 -11.21 -3.99 2.43
C LEU A 118 -12.55 -3.27 2.26
N GLN A 119 -12.62 -1.96 2.51
CA GLN A 119 -13.82 -1.16 2.28
C GLN A 119 -14.18 -1.08 0.78
N GLN A 120 -13.21 -1.02 -0.12
CA GLN A 120 -13.44 -1.07 -1.56
C GLN A 120 -14.01 -2.43 -1.99
N ILE A 121 -13.42 -3.53 -1.53
CA ILE A 121 -13.94 -4.89 -1.77
C ILE A 121 -15.38 -5.00 -1.26
N ALA A 122 -15.65 -4.55 -0.02
CA ALA A 122 -16.99 -4.55 0.57
C ALA A 122 -18.00 -3.73 -0.25
N SER A 123 -17.58 -2.69 -0.94
CA SER A 123 -18.44 -1.90 -1.83
C SER A 123 -18.68 -2.56 -3.20
N GLY A 124 -17.97 -3.66 -3.50
CA GLY A 124 -18.07 -4.44 -4.73
C GLY A 124 -17.00 -4.10 -5.78
N VAL A 125 -15.91 -3.46 -5.39
CA VAL A 125 -14.73 -3.32 -6.27
C VAL A 125 -13.96 -4.64 -6.26
N ASP A 126 -13.68 -5.19 -7.43
CA ASP A 126 -13.02 -6.48 -7.60
C ASP A 126 -11.49 -6.31 -7.50
N LEU A 127 -10.97 -6.40 -6.27
CA LEU A 127 -9.56 -6.30 -5.93
C LEU A 127 -9.06 -7.62 -5.36
N THR A 128 -7.77 -7.87 -5.54
CA THR A 128 -7.04 -8.98 -4.93
C THR A 128 -5.84 -8.43 -4.15
N ILE A 129 -5.70 -8.87 -2.90
CA ILE A 129 -4.51 -8.69 -2.08
C ILE A 129 -3.59 -9.88 -2.35
N PHE A 130 -2.35 -9.63 -2.77
CA PHE A 130 -1.41 -10.67 -3.21
C PHE A 130 -0.06 -10.62 -2.50
N GLY A 131 0.15 -9.65 -1.62
CA GLY A 131 1.39 -9.48 -0.87
C GLY A 131 1.31 -8.34 0.11
N GLY A 132 2.45 -7.96 0.68
CA GLY A 132 2.54 -6.94 1.72
C GLY A 132 3.68 -5.95 1.55
N HIS A 133 3.67 -4.95 2.41
CA HIS A 133 4.76 -4.01 2.62
C HIS A 133 5.04 -3.84 4.11
N MET A 134 4.18 -3.15 4.85
CA MET A 134 4.32 -3.01 6.29
C MET A 134 3.38 -3.97 7.02
N VAL A 135 3.93 -4.86 7.82
CA VAL A 135 3.18 -5.62 8.84
C VAL A 135 2.81 -4.66 9.96
N GLU A 136 3.81 -3.90 10.45
CA GLU A 136 3.71 -2.90 11.50
C GLU A 136 4.40 -1.61 11.05
N GLY A 137 3.70 -0.49 11.20
CA GLY A 137 4.10 0.79 10.58
C GLY A 137 4.76 1.78 11.53
N CYS A 138 5.23 1.36 12.71
CA CYS A 138 5.78 2.27 13.74
C CYS A 138 4.86 3.47 14.00
N MET A 139 3.63 3.19 14.43
CA MET A 139 2.59 4.20 14.67
C MET A 139 2.41 4.45 16.17
N PRO A 140 3.02 5.52 16.73
CA PRO A 140 2.97 5.80 18.17
C PRO A 140 1.61 6.30 18.62
N VAL A 141 1.19 5.85 19.79
CA VAL A 141 0.09 6.42 20.56
C VAL A 141 0.69 7.46 21.52
N VAL A 142 0.24 8.69 21.40
CA VAL A 142 0.73 9.80 22.21
C VAL A 142 -0.35 10.31 23.16
N ALA A 143 0.10 10.86 24.27
CA ALA A 143 -0.75 11.49 25.26
C ALA A 143 -0.09 12.76 25.80
N LYS A 144 -0.88 13.60 26.49
CA LYS A 144 -0.32 14.73 27.23
C LYS A 144 0.66 14.24 28.31
N LYS A 145 1.73 14.99 28.53
CA LYS A 145 2.75 14.68 29.55
C LYS A 145 2.16 14.30 30.89
N GLY A 146 2.55 13.11 31.39
CA GLY A 146 2.11 12.56 32.69
C GLY A 146 0.73 11.89 32.65
N ALA A 147 0.13 11.64 31.49
CA ALA A 147 -1.08 10.87 31.35
C ALA A 147 -0.87 9.41 31.81
N GLU A 148 -1.86 8.85 32.47
CA GLU A 148 -1.82 7.44 32.88
C GLU A 148 -2.11 6.54 31.69
N TRP A 149 -1.30 5.50 31.48
CA TRP A 149 -1.52 4.47 30.46
C TRP A 149 -1.56 3.08 31.11
N LYS A 150 -2.58 2.31 30.81
CA LYS A 150 -2.81 0.94 31.32
C LYS A 150 -3.12 -0.06 30.18
N GLY A 151 -2.78 0.30 28.97
CA GLY A 151 -3.23 -0.42 27.78
C GLY A 151 -4.48 0.22 27.17
N ILE A 152 -5.13 -0.49 26.26
CA ILE A 152 -6.28 0.01 25.49
C ILE A 152 -7.49 0.39 26.36
N GLU A 153 -7.61 -0.18 27.58
CA GLU A 153 -8.64 0.23 28.55
C GLU A 153 -8.56 1.72 28.93
N SER A 154 -7.41 2.37 28.74
CA SER A 154 -7.24 3.81 28.95
C SER A 154 -8.06 4.66 27.98
N PHE A 155 -8.53 4.10 26.89
CA PHE A 155 -9.40 4.77 25.93
C PHE A 155 -10.85 4.85 26.38
N ILE A 156 -11.29 3.93 27.27
CA ILE A 156 -12.71 3.79 27.63
C ILE A 156 -13.24 5.08 28.28
N GLY A 157 -14.28 5.64 27.67
CA GLY A 157 -14.93 6.89 28.11
C GLY A 157 -14.06 8.14 27.92
N LYS A 158 -13.00 8.07 27.11
CA LYS A 158 -12.11 9.20 26.79
C LYS A 158 -12.29 9.68 25.36
N LYS A 159 -11.90 10.93 25.13
CA LYS A 159 -11.74 11.50 23.80
C LYS A 159 -10.41 11.07 23.22
N VAL A 160 -10.45 10.39 22.08
CA VAL A 160 -9.27 9.79 21.46
C VAL A 160 -9.21 10.17 19.99
N ALA A 161 -8.15 10.82 19.57
CA ALA A 161 -7.91 11.18 18.17
C ALA A 161 -7.38 9.96 17.40
N VAL A 162 -8.27 9.02 17.11
CA VAL A 162 -8.04 7.83 16.29
C VAL A 162 -9.25 7.64 15.39
N ASN A 163 -9.03 7.41 14.10
CA ASN A 163 -10.11 7.01 13.23
C ASN A 163 -10.53 5.57 13.60
N PRO A 164 -11.80 5.34 14.01
CA PRO A 164 -12.24 4.02 14.47
C PRO A 164 -12.25 2.94 13.35
N SER A 165 -12.06 3.31 12.09
CA SER A 165 -11.79 2.35 11.03
C SER A 165 -10.37 1.75 11.08
N TYR A 166 -9.49 2.24 11.94
CA TYR A 166 -8.25 1.55 12.30
C TYR A 166 -8.58 0.39 13.23
N PHE A 167 -8.91 -0.73 12.62
CA PHE A 167 -9.47 -1.93 13.25
C PHE A 167 -8.66 -2.47 14.43
N ALA A 168 -7.35 -2.20 14.51
CA ALA A 168 -6.53 -2.63 15.63
C ALA A 168 -7.06 -2.08 16.97
N PHE A 169 -7.51 -0.84 17.01
CA PHE A 169 -8.02 -0.21 18.22
C PHE A 169 -9.44 -0.65 18.55
N THR A 170 -10.33 -0.66 17.57
CA THR A 170 -11.72 -1.12 17.78
C THR A 170 -11.77 -2.60 18.11
N GLY A 171 -10.92 -3.42 17.47
CA GLY A 171 -10.76 -4.84 17.79
C GLY A 171 -10.27 -5.04 19.22
N ALA A 172 -9.24 -4.33 19.66
CA ALA A 172 -8.74 -4.43 21.03
C ALA A 172 -9.78 -3.98 22.08
N VAL A 173 -10.61 -2.97 21.77
CA VAL A 173 -11.73 -2.58 22.64
C VAL A 173 -12.80 -3.69 22.72
N MET A 174 -13.06 -4.38 21.59
CA MET A 174 -13.96 -5.55 21.59
C MET A 174 -13.42 -6.70 22.44
N ASP A 175 -12.12 -6.94 22.40
CA ASP A 175 -11.45 -7.98 23.21
C ASP A 175 -11.53 -7.72 24.72
N LEU A 176 -11.73 -6.46 25.14
CA LEU A 176 -12.07 -6.12 26.52
C LEU A 176 -13.54 -6.47 26.89
N GLY A 177 -14.35 -6.97 25.94
CA GLY A 177 -15.74 -7.34 26.14
C GLY A 177 -16.77 -6.26 25.82
N TYR A 178 -16.37 -5.16 25.18
CA TYR A 178 -17.30 -4.15 24.69
C TYR A 178 -17.88 -4.57 23.35
N GLU A 179 -19.18 -4.93 23.31
CA GLU A 179 -19.85 -5.34 22.07
C GLU A 179 -19.92 -4.21 21.03
N ASN A 180 -20.03 -2.95 21.49
CA ASN A 180 -20.01 -1.76 20.65
C ASN A 180 -18.82 -0.85 21.01
N PRO A 181 -17.65 -1.04 20.39
CA PRO A 181 -16.46 -0.23 20.66
C PRO A 181 -16.65 1.23 20.26
N LEU A 182 -17.57 1.54 19.34
CA LEU A 182 -17.84 2.91 18.90
C LEU A 182 -18.55 3.75 19.97
N GLU A 183 -19.27 3.11 20.90
CA GLU A 183 -19.91 3.79 22.04
C GLU A 183 -19.02 3.79 23.30
N ALA A 184 -18.04 2.89 23.37
CA ALA A 184 -17.17 2.76 24.54
C ALA A 184 -16.11 3.87 24.61
N VAL A 185 -15.75 4.46 23.48
CA VAL A 185 -14.71 5.48 23.33
C VAL A 185 -15.29 6.66 22.54
N ASP A 186 -14.93 7.89 22.92
CA ASP A 186 -15.29 9.11 22.17
C ASP A 186 -14.25 9.36 21.06
N TRP A 187 -14.49 8.77 19.89
CA TRP A 187 -13.58 8.78 18.75
C TRP A 187 -13.66 10.13 18.02
N GLU A 188 -12.55 10.86 18.01
CA GLU A 188 -12.41 12.13 17.32
C GLU A 188 -11.59 11.92 16.03
N ILE A 189 -12.19 12.23 14.87
CA ILE A 189 -11.54 12.02 13.56
C ILE A 189 -10.87 13.31 13.12
N TYR A 190 -9.57 13.26 12.92
CA TYR A 190 -8.77 14.32 12.33
C TYR A 190 -8.31 13.91 10.93
N SER A 191 -8.32 14.84 9.98
CA SER A 191 -7.85 14.62 8.62
C SER A 191 -6.32 14.68 8.49
N ASP A 192 -5.66 15.27 9.49
CA ASP A 192 -4.20 15.42 9.55
C ASP A 192 -3.67 15.06 10.92
N TYR A 193 -2.56 14.31 10.97
CA TYR A 193 -1.93 13.90 12.22
C TYR A 193 -1.36 15.06 13.03
N ASN A 194 -0.93 16.16 12.38
CA ASN A 194 -0.43 17.33 13.09
C ASN A 194 -1.56 18.05 13.85
N ASP A 195 -2.77 18.05 13.29
CA ASP A 195 -3.96 18.59 13.98
C ASP A 195 -4.33 17.73 15.19
N ALA A 196 -4.27 16.39 15.08
CA ALA A 196 -4.47 15.46 16.19
C ALA A 196 -3.39 15.65 17.29
N LEU A 197 -2.12 15.79 16.90
CA LEU A 197 -1.01 16.05 17.82
C LEU A 197 -1.19 17.37 18.56
N ALA A 198 -1.60 18.41 17.85
CA ALA A 198 -1.91 19.71 18.46
C ALA A 198 -3.11 19.61 19.43
N ALA A 199 -4.13 18.80 19.12
CA ALA A 199 -5.27 18.58 20.01
C ALA A 199 -4.87 17.88 21.31
N VAL A 200 -3.99 16.86 21.26
CA VAL A 200 -3.41 16.24 22.48
C VAL A 200 -2.64 17.27 23.30
N THR A 201 -1.77 18.05 22.67
CA THR A 201 -0.95 19.05 23.35
C THR A 201 -1.81 20.09 24.08
N ARG A 202 -2.92 20.52 23.47
CA ARG A 202 -3.91 21.42 24.09
C ARG A 202 -4.80 20.76 25.12
N GLY A 203 -4.84 19.41 25.16
CA GLY A 203 -5.71 18.62 26.05
C GLY A 203 -7.17 18.61 25.61
N GLU A 204 -7.42 18.74 24.30
CA GLU A 204 -8.74 18.61 23.68
C GLU A 204 -9.13 17.13 23.52
N VAL A 205 -8.13 16.28 23.35
CA VAL A 205 -8.22 14.82 23.42
C VAL A 205 -7.18 14.26 24.38
N GLU A 206 -7.44 13.12 24.99
CA GLU A 206 -6.53 12.50 25.96
C GLU A 206 -5.40 11.72 25.27
N TYR A 207 -5.71 11.05 24.17
CA TYR A 207 -4.78 10.22 23.40
C TYR A 207 -4.94 10.49 21.92
N ALA A 208 -3.88 10.26 21.15
CA ALA A 208 -3.93 10.28 19.68
C ALA A 208 -3.00 9.24 19.08
N LEU A 209 -3.41 8.66 17.95
CA LEU A 209 -2.54 7.88 17.10
C LEU A 209 -1.79 8.81 16.13
N MET A 210 -0.49 8.59 16.00
CA MET A 210 0.33 9.28 15.00
C MET A 210 0.72 8.32 13.87
N GLY A 211 0.89 8.85 12.67
CA GLY A 211 1.35 8.06 11.54
C GLY A 211 2.87 7.84 11.59
N THR A 212 3.36 6.90 10.78
CA THR A 212 4.79 6.58 10.63
C THR A 212 5.64 7.81 10.39
N GLY A 213 5.19 8.74 9.53
CA GLY A 213 5.92 9.97 9.20
C GLY A 213 5.99 11.01 10.33
N GLN A 214 5.29 10.85 11.44
CA GLN A 214 5.35 11.76 12.58
C GLN A 214 6.38 11.35 13.64
N ASN A 215 7.04 10.19 13.49
CA ASN A 215 7.93 9.66 14.54
C ASN A 215 9.00 10.64 14.98
N LEU A 216 9.72 11.30 14.06
CA LEU A 216 10.77 12.26 14.43
C LEU A 216 10.22 13.39 15.31
N SER A 217 9.15 14.06 14.88
CA SER A 217 8.56 15.18 15.63
C SER A 217 7.98 14.73 16.97
N VAL A 218 7.36 13.56 17.03
CA VAL A 218 6.82 12.97 18.27
C VAL A 218 7.94 12.65 19.26
N GLN A 219 9.04 12.07 18.80
CA GLN A 219 10.20 11.78 19.65
C GLN A 219 10.85 13.07 20.18
N GLU A 220 10.94 14.12 19.36
CA GLU A 220 11.45 15.44 19.80
C GLU A 220 10.55 16.09 20.86
N MET A 221 9.23 16.06 20.66
CA MET A 221 8.26 16.58 21.62
C MET A 221 8.23 15.76 22.94
N ALA A 222 8.42 14.45 22.86
CA ALA A 222 8.56 13.62 24.05
C ALA A 222 9.84 13.93 24.83
N LYS A 223 10.98 14.13 24.12
CA LYS A 223 12.25 14.57 24.73
C LYS A 223 12.15 15.95 25.38
N SER A 224 11.41 16.88 24.78
CA SER A 224 11.17 18.22 25.36
C SER A 224 10.21 18.19 26.55
N GLY A 225 9.49 17.10 26.75
CA GLY A 225 8.55 16.93 27.84
C GLY A 225 7.18 17.57 27.59
N GLU A 226 6.81 17.78 26.34
CA GLU A 226 5.50 18.31 25.94
C GLU A 226 4.44 17.21 25.92
N ILE A 227 4.81 16.01 25.48
CA ILE A 227 3.95 14.82 25.40
C ILE A 227 4.67 13.59 25.97
N ASP A 228 3.96 12.48 26.11
CA ASP A 228 4.51 11.14 26.30
C ASP A 228 4.09 10.25 25.11
N ILE A 229 5.02 9.44 24.60
CA ILE A 229 4.69 8.26 23.80
C ILE A 229 4.31 7.19 24.81
N VAL A 230 3.07 6.74 24.80
CA VAL A 230 2.53 5.82 25.80
C VAL A 230 2.42 4.38 25.31
N SER A 231 2.38 4.18 23.99
CA SER A 231 2.33 2.86 23.36
C SER A 231 2.55 3.00 21.86
N TYR A 232 2.52 1.88 21.16
CA TYR A 232 2.49 1.79 19.70
C TYR A 232 1.33 0.91 19.25
N GLN A 233 0.86 1.08 18.01
CA GLN A 233 -0.24 0.27 17.48
C GLN A 233 0.10 -1.23 17.47
N SER A 234 1.37 -1.61 17.24
CA SER A 234 1.88 -2.98 17.28
C SER A 234 1.72 -3.63 18.67
N GLU A 235 1.91 -2.86 19.75
CA GLU A 235 1.68 -3.33 21.13
C GLU A 235 0.20 -3.54 21.47
N ILE A 236 -0.71 -2.89 20.72
CA ILE A 236 -2.16 -3.03 20.88
C ILE A 236 -2.68 -4.23 20.10
N MET A 237 -2.15 -4.46 18.91
CA MET A 237 -2.48 -5.59 18.05
C MET A 237 -1.24 -6.02 17.26
N GLU A 238 -0.65 -7.13 17.64
CA GLU A 238 0.49 -7.73 16.94
C GLU A 238 0.10 -8.15 15.52
N ASN A 239 1.03 -7.97 14.57
CA ASN A 239 0.83 -8.30 13.16
C ASN A 239 -0.48 -7.72 12.60
N TYR A 240 -0.77 -6.45 12.92
CA TYR A 240 -2.07 -5.84 12.57
C TYR A 240 -2.27 -5.61 11.06
N SER A 241 -1.31 -6.00 10.23
CA SER A 241 -1.41 -5.81 8.78
C SER A 241 -1.57 -4.35 8.37
N CYS A 242 -0.54 -3.53 8.61
CA CYS A 242 -0.59 -2.08 8.35
C CYS A 242 -0.94 -1.76 6.90
N CYS A 243 -0.16 -2.29 5.95
CA CYS A 243 -0.33 -2.03 4.52
C CYS A 243 -0.06 -3.29 3.70
N ARG A 244 -0.96 -3.58 2.76
CA ARG A 244 -0.83 -4.71 1.84
C ARG A 244 -0.58 -4.24 0.40
N MET A 245 -0.21 -5.16 -0.47
CA MET A 245 -0.17 -4.93 -1.91
C MET A 245 -1.47 -5.43 -2.53
N GLU A 246 -2.19 -4.54 -3.17
CA GLU A 246 -3.45 -4.82 -3.83
C GLU A 246 -3.46 -4.37 -5.28
N ALA A 247 -4.17 -5.14 -6.12
CA ALA A 247 -4.40 -4.87 -7.53
C ALA A 247 -5.83 -5.24 -7.92
N GLN A 248 -6.27 -4.85 -9.13
CA GLN A 248 -7.51 -5.41 -9.67
C GLN A 248 -7.35 -6.92 -9.86
N THR A 249 -8.36 -7.71 -9.46
CA THR A 249 -8.35 -9.18 -9.60
C THR A 249 -8.06 -9.61 -11.02
N LYS A 250 -8.65 -8.90 -12.00
CA LYS A 250 -8.37 -9.17 -13.42
C LYS A 250 -6.89 -8.98 -13.77
N TRP A 251 -6.24 -7.93 -13.26
CA TRP A 251 -4.83 -7.69 -13.54
C TRP A 251 -3.93 -8.77 -12.95
N VAL A 252 -4.20 -9.21 -11.71
CA VAL A 252 -3.47 -10.30 -11.06
C VAL A 252 -3.59 -11.59 -11.87
N ASN A 253 -4.81 -11.92 -12.32
CA ASN A 253 -5.07 -13.13 -13.09
C ASN A 253 -4.47 -13.11 -14.50
N ASP A 254 -4.37 -11.93 -15.11
CA ASP A 254 -3.80 -11.78 -16.46
C ASP A 254 -2.27 -11.71 -16.42
N ASN A 255 -1.65 -11.44 -15.26
CA ASN A 255 -0.21 -11.18 -15.12
C ASN A 255 0.45 -11.98 -13.97
N PRO A 256 0.22 -13.32 -13.85
CA PRO A 256 0.74 -14.09 -12.72
C PRO A 256 2.28 -14.12 -12.66
N ASN A 257 2.98 -14.20 -13.81
CA ASN A 257 4.44 -14.19 -13.80
C ASN A 257 5.00 -12.79 -13.46
N THR A 258 4.33 -11.70 -13.87
CA THR A 258 4.67 -10.35 -13.44
C THR A 258 4.54 -10.19 -11.93
N VAL A 259 3.46 -10.70 -11.33
CA VAL A 259 3.24 -10.69 -9.88
C VAL A 259 4.34 -11.48 -9.16
N LYS A 260 4.67 -12.69 -9.62
CA LYS A 260 5.73 -13.50 -9.03
C LYS A 260 7.11 -12.85 -9.17
N ALA A 261 7.43 -12.28 -10.33
CA ALA A 261 8.68 -11.54 -10.56
C ALA A 261 8.84 -10.37 -9.60
N VAL A 262 7.78 -9.57 -9.40
CA VAL A 262 7.76 -8.49 -8.42
C VAL A 262 7.99 -9.04 -7.00
N ILE A 263 7.28 -10.09 -6.59
CA ILE A 263 7.41 -10.70 -5.25
C ILE A 263 8.84 -11.21 -5.03
N ARG A 264 9.47 -11.91 -6.00
CA ARG A 264 10.86 -12.37 -5.90
C ARG A 264 11.84 -11.23 -5.69
N ALA A 265 11.71 -10.15 -6.49
CA ALA A 265 12.54 -8.95 -6.34
C ALA A 265 12.39 -8.29 -4.97
N LEU A 266 11.14 -8.21 -4.47
CA LEU A 266 10.85 -7.62 -3.16
C LEU A 266 11.30 -8.51 -1.98
N LEU A 267 11.21 -9.84 -2.09
CA LEU A 267 11.77 -10.77 -1.09
C LEU A 267 13.28 -10.62 -0.98
N ARG A 268 13.97 -10.49 -2.10
CA ARG A 268 15.42 -10.24 -2.12
C ARG A 268 15.75 -8.88 -1.51
N ALA A 269 14.94 -7.86 -1.80
CA ALA A 269 15.06 -6.55 -1.18
C ALA A 269 14.79 -6.56 0.34
N GLN A 270 13.84 -7.37 0.80
CA GLN A 270 13.56 -7.56 2.22
C GLN A 270 14.77 -8.21 2.93
N SER A 271 15.36 -9.26 2.35
CA SER A 271 16.57 -9.88 2.92
C SER A 271 17.73 -8.89 3.02
N TYR A 272 17.88 -8.03 2.00
CA TYR A 272 18.89 -6.97 2.01
C TYR A 272 18.60 -5.93 3.11
N TYR A 273 17.33 -5.49 3.24
CA TYR A 273 16.90 -4.55 4.26
C TYR A 273 17.23 -5.02 5.68
N GLU A 274 16.89 -6.28 5.99
CA GLU A 274 17.14 -6.84 7.32
C GLU A 274 18.63 -6.90 7.69
N ALA A 275 19.49 -7.12 6.70
CA ALA A 275 20.93 -7.17 6.88
C ALA A 275 21.64 -5.81 6.84
N ASN A 276 21.02 -4.76 6.25
CA ASN A 276 21.67 -3.50 5.91
C ASN A 276 20.79 -2.27 6.22
N LYS A 277 20.20 -2.20 7.43
CA LYS A 277 19.21 -1.16 7.78
C LYS A 277 19.72 0.27 7.64
N ASP A 278 20.96 0.55 8.05
CA ASP A 278 21.55 1.89 7.94
C ASP A 278 21.65 2.34 6.47
N GLU A 279 22.11 1.47 5.57
CA GLU A 279 22.16 1.78 4.13
C GLU A 279 20.75 1.92 3.53
N ALA A 280 19.81 1.09 3.98
CA ALA A 280 18.42 1.20 3.56
C ALA A 280 17.79 2.55 3.94
N VAL A 281 18.15 3.10 5.11
CA VAL A 281 17.75 4.45 5.53
C VAL A 281 18.30 5.51 4.55
N GLU A 282 19.59 5.47 4.20
CA GLU A 282 20.18 6.40 3.25
C GLU A 282 19.50 6.34 1.88
N LEU A 283 19.30 5.12 1.35
CA LEU A 283 18.66 4.90 0.05
C LEU A 283 17.22 5.41 0.05
N HIS A 284 16.46 5.07 1.10
CA HIS A 284 15.06 5.44 1.18
C HIS A 284 14.86 6.93 1.40
N ALA A 285 15.65 7.56 2.24
CA ALA A 285 15.64 9.01 2.45
C ALA A 285 15.89 9.76 1.14
N LYS A 286 16.90 9.34 0.38
CA LYS A 286 17.17 9.89 -0.96
C LYS A 286 16.02 9.69 -1.93
N LYS A 287 15.38 8.52 -1.93
CA LYS A 287 14.27 8.18 -2.84
C LYS A 287 13.04 9.04 -2.60
N ILE A 288 12.69 9.29 -1.33
CA ILE A 288 11.50 10.08 -0.96
C ILE A 288 11.80 11.56 -0.73
N GLU A 289 13.03 12.01 -1.02
CA GLU A 289 13.50 13.40 -0.84
C GLU A 289 13.36 13.90 0.62
N ALA A 290 13.58 13.02 1.61
CA ALA A 290 13.56 13.30 3.04
C ALA A 290 14.97 13.31 3.64
N THR A 291 15.09 13.68 4.93
CA THR A 291 16.34 13.53 5.67
C THR A 291 16.50 12.11 6.21
N GLU A 292 17.75 11.64 6.34
CA GLU A 292 18.03 10.33 6.97
C GLU A 292 17.50 10.27 8.40
N GLU A 293 17.59 11.34 9.17
CA GLU A 293 17.05 11.42 10.53
C GLU A 293 15.53 11.17 10.58
N TYR A 294 14.80 11.73 9.60
CA TYR A 294 13.36 11.48 9.47
C TYR A 294 13.05 10.01 9.21
N VAL A 295 13.77 9.37 8.30
CA VAL A 295 13.58 7.98 7.93
C VAL A 295 14.06 7.05 9.05
N ALA A 296 15.21 7.32 9.64
CA ALA A 296 15.78 6.56 10.75
C ALA A 296 14.85 6.53 11.98
N ALA A 297 14.07 7.61 12.20
CA ALA A 297 13.18 7.72 13.35
C ALA A 297 12.10 6.62 13.41
N TYR A 298 11.82 5.94 12.30
CA TYR A 298 10.90 4.79 12.27
C TYR A 298 11.56 3.52 11.75
N MET A 299 12.41 3.58 10.73
CA MET A 299 12.98 2.37 10.12
C MET A 299 13.98 1.63 11.01
N LEU A 300 14.59 2.31 11.99
CA LEU A 300 15.52 1.71 12.95
C LEU A 300 14.83 1.33 14.28
N ASP A 301 13.52 1.46 14.38
CA ASP A 301 12.73 0.99 15.50
C ASP A 301 12.33 -0.49 15.27
N ASP A 302 13.21 -1.39 15.66
CA ASP A 302 13.05 -2.85 15.46
C ASP A 302 11.89 -3.45 16.26
N GLU A 303 11.36 -2.74 17.24
CA GLU A 303 10.27 -3.21 18.07
C GLU A 303 8.89 -2.87 17.47
N HIS A 304 8.82 -1.81 16.63
CA HIS A 304 7.54 -1.29 16.16
C HIS A 304 7.46 -1.08 14.65
N TYR A 305 8.55 -1.27 13.92
CA TYR A 305 8.58 -1.21 12.46
C TYR A 305 8.99 -2.53 11.85
N PHE A 306 8.04 -3.21 11.22
CA PHE A 306 8.27 -4.47 10.57
C PHE A 306 7.72 -4.46 9.14
N VAL A 307 8.57 -4.74 8.17
CA VAL A 307 8.21 -4.86 6.76
C VAL A 307 8.28 -6.31 6.30
N SER A 308 7.30 -6.74 5.55
CA SER A 308 7.28 -8.07 4.92
C SER A 308 6.45 -8.06 3.65
N VAL A 309 6.93 -8.78 2.64
CA VAL A 309 6.22 -9.02 1.37
C VAL A 309 5.04 -9.99 1.56
N ASP A 310 4.98 -10.68 2.70
CA ASP A 310 3.95 -11.66 3.05
C ASP A 310 2.52 -11.06 3.00
N PRO A 311 1.52 -11.75 2.42
CA PRO A 311 0.15 -11.24 2.33
C PRO A 311 -0.59 -11.14 3.67
N LEU A 312 -0.17 -11.86 4.72
CA LEU A 312 -0.79 -11.85 6.05
C LEU A 312 -2.30 -12.18 6.03
N LYS A 313 -2.65 -13.26 5.36
CA LYS A 313 -4.06 -13.66 5.17
C LYS A 313 -4.88 -13.67 6.46
N ASN A 314 -4.37 -14.29 7.52
CA ASN A 314 -5.10 -14.41 8.78
C ASN A 314 -5.35 -13.04 9.43
N SER A 315 -4.38 -12.12 9.35
CA SER A 315 -4.53 -10.75 9.86
C SER A 315 -5.49 -9.91 9.00
N VAL A 316 -5.50 -10.11 7.68
CA VAL A 316 -6.46 -9.45 6.77
C VAL A 316 -7.89 -9.94 7.02
N ILE A 317 -8.08 -11.25 7.22
CA ILE A 317 -9.40 -11.82 7.59
C ILE A 317 -9.86 -11.26 8.95
N ARG A 318 -8.96 -11.22 9.95
CA ARG A 318 -9.25 -10.58 11.25
C ARG A 318 -9.68 -9.11 11.10
N ALA A 319 -8.98 -8.35 10.24
CA ALA A 319 -9.34 -6.97 9.95
C ALA A 319 -10.74 -6.85 9.33
N TRP A 320 -11.06 -7.71 8.35
CA TRP A 320 -12.39 -7.77 7.74
C TRP A 320 -13.49 -8.02 8.76
N GLU A 321 -13.30 -9.03 9.62
CA GLU A 321 -14.29 -9.36 10.66
C GLU A 321 -14.53 -8.21 11.66
N ILE A 322 -13.46 -7.50 12.07
CA ILE A 322 -13.59 -6.35 12.96
C ILE A 322 -14.32 -5.21 12.25
N LEU A 323 -13.96 -4.90 11.01
CA LEU A 323 -14.60 -3.83 10.22
C LEU A 323 -16.07 -4.13 9.93
N ASP A 324 -16.44 -5.39 9.67
CA ASP A 324 -17.85 -5.80 9.51
C ASP A 324 -18.63 -5.62 10.82
N LYS A 325 -18.12 -6.15 11.93
CA LYS A 325 -18.75 -6.04 13.25
C LYS A 325 -18.91 -4.59 13.73
N THR A 326 -17.99 -3.71 13.35
CA THR A 326 -18.01 -2.28 13.69
C THR A 326 -18.78 -1.41 12.70
N GLY A 327 -19.30 -2.01 11.63
CA GLY A 327 -20.14 -1.33 10.63
C GLY A 327 -19.36 -0.43 9.66
N PHE A 328 -18.06 -0.66 9.51
CA PHE A 328 -17.23 0.06 8.52
C PHE A 328 -17.24 -0.56 7.13
N LEU A 329 -17.83 -1.76 6.96
CA LEU A 329 -18.04 -2.38 5.66
C LEU A 329 -19.45 -2.13 5.14
N ASP A 330 -19.59 -2.04 3.82
CA ASP A 330 -20.90 -1.97 3.14
C ASP A 330 -21.72 -3.24 3.41
N GLU A 331 -23.05 -3.14 3.42
CA GLU A 331 -23.97 -4.28 3.58
C GLU A 331 -23.69 -5.43 2.60
N LYS A 332 -23.12 -5.14 1.42
CA LYS A 332 -22.71 -6.15 0.44
C LYS A 332 -21.59 -7.06 0.96
N ALA A 333 -20.82 -6.63 1.95
CA ALA A 333 -19.78 -7.45 2.57
C ALA A 333 -20.32 -8.80 3.06
N LYS A 334 -21.59 -8.87 3.45
CA LYS A 334 -22.26 -10.12 3.89
C LYS A 334 -22.37 -11.18 2.80
N GLU A 335 -22.27 -10.79 1.53
CA GLU A 335 -22.31 -11.68 0.36
C GLU A 335 -20.91 -11.99 -0.17
N ILE A 336 -19.87 -11.34 0.39
CA ILE A 336 -18.48 -11.45 -0.05
C ILE A 336 -17.74 -12.39 0.89
N LYS A 337 -17.00 -13.30 0.31
CA LYS A 337 -16.06 -14.15 1.01
C LYS A 337 -14.66 -13.55 0.83
N ILE A 338 -14.13 -12.93 1.87
CA ILE A 338 -12.86 -12.18 1.78
C ILE A 338 -11.69 -13.04 1.32
N GLU A 339 -11.71 -14.34 1.62
CA GLU A 339 -10.67 -15.28 1.18
C GLU A 339 -10.59 -15.39 -0.36
N ASP A 340 -11.67 -15.13 -1.08
CA ASP A 340 -11.67 -15.13 -2.55
C ASP A 340 -10.94 -13.89 -3.13
N HIS A 341 -10.62 -12.90 -2.29
CA HIS A 341 -9.87 -11.69 -2.59
C HIS A 341 -8.41 -11.71 -2.06
N LEU A 342 -7.96 -12.87 -1.59
CA LEU A 342 -6.60 -13.07 -1.07
C LEU A 342 -5.90 -14.12 -1.94
N ASN A 343 -4.83 -13.73 -2.64
CA ASN A 343 -4.04 -14.67 -3.44
C ASN A 343 -2.70 -14.93 -2.75
N THR A 344 -2.67 -15.95 -1.90
CA THR A 344 -1.46 -16.42 -1.21
C THR A 344 -0.67 -17.44 -2.02
N GLU A 345 -1.27 -18.03 -3.07
CA GLU A 345 -0.61 -19.04 -3.91
C GLU A 345 0.55 -18.42 -4.71
N LEU A 346 0.34 -17.25 -5.33
CA LEU A 346 1.40 -16.55 -6.07
C LEU A 346 2.57 -16.15 -5.17
N TYR A 347 2.30 -15.77 -3.91
CA TYR A 347 3.36 -15.51 -2.94
C TYR A 347 4.13 -16.78 -2.57
N GLU A 348 3.42 -17.88 -2.27
CA GLU A 348 4.03 -19.17 -1.91
C GLU A 348 4.94 -19.68 -3.04
N GLU A 349 4.47 -19.63 -4.30
CA GLU A 349 5.24 -19.99 -5.49
C GLU A 349 6.49 -19.11 -5.62
N ALA A 350 6.31 -17.78 -5.55
CA ALA A 350 7.42 -16.82 -5.67
C ALA A 350 8.45 -16.97 -4.54
N LEU A 351 7.99 -17.24 -3.30
CA LEU A 351 8.88 -17.52 -2.17
C LEU A 351 9.69 -18.82 -2.39
N ALA A 352 9.06 -19.86 -2.93
CA ALA A 352 9.75 -21.09 -3.26
C ALA A 352 10.81 -20.87 -4.36
N GLU A 353 10.46 -20.16 -5.44
CA GLU A 353 11.34 -19.79 -6.53
C GLU A 353 12.51 -18.91 -6.04
N ALA A 354 12.23 -17.85 -5.26
CA ALA A 354 13.26 -16.99 -4.68
C ALA A 354 14.18 -17.76 -3.72
N THR A 355 13.64 -18.70 -2.95
CA THR A 355 14.44 -19.58 -2.08
C THR A 355 15.39 -20.43 -2.91
N GLU A 356 14.95 -21.00 -4.02
CA GLU A 356 15.82 -21.80 -4.89
C GLU A 356 16.95 -20.95 -5.50
N LEU A 357 16.61 -19.75 -5.97
CA LEU A 357 17.53 -18.86 -6.67
C LEU A 357 18.53 -18.15 -5.74
N TYR A 358 18.09 -17.72 -4.55
CA TYR A 358 18.82 -16.75 -3.72
C TYR A 358 19.13 -17.21 -2.30
N LYS A 359 18.75 -18.44 -1.89
CA LYS A 359 18.99 -18.91 -0.50
C LYS A 359 20.46 -18.89 -0.06
N GLU A 360 21.40 -18.97 -1.00
CA GLU A 360 22.83 -18.91 -0.67
C GLU A 360 23.25 -17.49 -0.23
N GLU A 361 22.52 -16.45 -0.67
CA GLU A 361 22.76 -15.06 -0.26
C GLU A 361 22.28 -14.79 1.18
N ALA A 362 21.13 -15.38 1.59
CA ALA A 362 20.50 -15.15 2.89
C ALA A 362 19.70 -16.38 3.37
N PRO A 363 20.35 -17.51 3.74
CA PRO A 363 19.65 -18.75 4.06
C PRO A 363 18.69 -18.64 5.24
N GLU A 364 19.07 -17.91 6.29
CA GLU A 364 18.24 -17.71 7.49
C GLU A 364 16.99 -16.89 7.18
N PHE A 365 17.10 -15.90 6.31
CA PHE A 365 15.96 -15.09 5.87
C PHE A 365 14.89 -15.95 5.18
N TYR A 366 15.26 -16.76 4.19
CA TYR A 366 14.28 -17.55 3.44
C TYR A 366 13.63 -18.66 4.29
N GLU A 367 14.33 -19.20 5.27
CA GLU A 367 13.76 -20.13 6.27
C GLU A 367 12.75 -19.40 7.17
N SER A 368 13.11 -18.22 7.66
CA SER A 368 12.21 -17.38 8.49
C SER A 368 10.98 -16.93 7.72
N ALA A 369 11.14 -16.46 6.46
CA ALA A 369 10.03 -16.03 5.61
C ALA A 369 9.04 -17.19 5.35
N ARG A 370 9.54 -18.41 5.12
CA ARG A 370 8.69 -19.60 4.99
C ARG A 370 7.94 -19.91 6.28
N THR A 371 8.61 -19.87 7.42
CA THR A 371 7.98 -20.11 8.73
C THR A 371 6.90 -19.06 9.00
N PHE A 372 7.20 -17.80 8.72
CA PHE A 372 6.26 -16.70 8.89
C PHE A 372 5.00 -16.87 8.02
N PHE A 373 5.18 -17.27 6.76
CA PHE A 373 4.07 -17.59 5.86
C PHE A 373 3.22 -18.76 6.38
N GLU A 374 3.84 -19.83 6.85
CA GLU A 374 3.12 -20.99 7.39
C GLU A 374 2.27 -20.62 8.62
N GLU A 375 2.73 -19.70 9.45
CA GLU A 375 2.04 -19.25 10.66
C GLU A 375 0.90 -18.26 10.35
N ASN A 376 1.01 -17.44 9.30
CA ASN A 376 0.13 -16.33 9.04
C ASN A 376 -0.86 -16.54 7.86
N ASP A 377 -0.62 -17.51 6.97
CA ASP A 377 -1.39 -17.67 5.72
C ASP A 377 -1.99 -19.08 5.51
N LYS A 378 -1.61 -20.05 6.30
CA LYS A 378 -2.08 -21.45 6.20
C LYS A 378 -3.19 -21.81 7.18
#